data_0ba9f80869357de629f3a02a8381649b
#
_entry.id   0ba9f80869357de629f3a02a8381649b
#
_cell.length_a   1.000
_cell.length_b   1.000
_cell.length_c   1.000
_cell.angle_alpha   90.00
_cell.angle_beta   90.00
_cell.angle_gamma   90.00
#
_symmetry.space_group_name_H-M   'P 1'
#
loop_
_entity.id
_entity.type
_entity.pdbx_description
1 polymer ?
#
loop_
_entity_poly.entity_id
_entity_poly.type
_entity_poly.pdbx_seq_one_letter_code
_entity_poly.pdbx_strand_id
1 'polypeptide(L)'
;SESQVTKDGEYNKVLNGIPDWVYEEEFSYNRAFDFSADSKMIAYVRFDESQVPMYSFPWYKGMAPEKTEYTTYPGSYDYKYPKAGVVNSKVSVHSFDIKSRVTRKMELPVDSDGYVPRIKFTDDPEKLAIMTLNRHQNRFDLYMANPRSAICKVAIRDEAEQYIKEQA
;
A
#
# COMPACT_ATOMS: atom_id res chain seq x y z
N SER A 1 -23.88 7.28 10.18
CA SER A 1 -23.54 5.89 10.59
C SER A 1 -22.20 5.51 9.97
N GLU A 2 -21.34 4.87 10.73
CA GLU A 2 -20.09 4.32 10.24
C GLU A 2 -20.31 2.93 9.64
N SER A 3 -19.53 2.59 8.63
CA SER A 3 -19.54 1.24 8.06
C SER A 3 -18.15 0.81 7.62
N GLN A 4 -17.78 -0.40 7.99
CA GLN A 4 -16.50 -0.99 7.65
C GLN A 4 -16.48 -1.38 6.16
N VAL A 5 -15.44 -0.93 5.45
CA VAL A 5 -15.22 -1.22 4.02
C VAL A 5 -14.49 -2.56 3.83
N THR A 6 -13.44 -2.80 4.60
CA THR A 6 -12.61 -4.01 4.53
C THR A 6 -12.80 -4.86 5.79
N LYS A 7 -12.66 -6.18 5.69
CA LYS A 7 -12.90 -7.11 6.81
C LYS A 7 -11.72 -8.05 7.11
N ASP A 8 -10.70 -8.02 6.28
CA ASP A 8 -9.54 -8.92 6.35
C ASP A 8 -8.28 -8.26 6.91
N GLY A 9 -8.40 -6.99 7.37
CA GLY A 9 -7.30 -6.27 8.00
C GLY A 9 -6.87 -6.95 9.31
N GLU A 10 -5.58 -7.25 9.43
CA GLU A 10 -4.96 -7.85 10.62
C GLU A 10 -3.53 -7.32 10.76
N TYR A 11 -3.19 -6.83 11.94
CA TYR A 11 -1.87 -6.30 12.24
C TYR A 11 -0.77 -7.33 11.94
N ASN A 12 0.29 -6.90 11.26
CA ASN A 12 1.39 -7.76 10.81
C ASN A 12 0.98 -8.88 9.82
N LYS A 13 -0.16 -8.75 9.16
CA LYS A 13 -0.60 -9.70 8.11
C LYS A 13 -1.20 -9.00 6.90
N VAL A 14 -2.26 -8.21 7.10
CA VAL A 14 -2.97 -7.56 6.00
C VAL A 14 -3.32 -6.13 6.36
N LEU A 15 -2.82 -5.21 5.55
CA LEU A 15 -3.12 -3.79 5.66
C LEU A 15 -3.98 -3.35 4.48
N ASN A 16 -5.00 -2.55 4.73
CA ASN A 16 -5.87 -2.00 3.69
C ASN A 16 -5.89 -0.47 3.78
N GLY A 17 -5.43 0.21 2.74
CA GLY A 17 -5.41 1.67 2.69
C GLY A 17 -4.38 2.34 3.60
N ILE A 18 -3.62 1.57 4.35
CA ILE A 18 -2.46 1.98 5.13
C ILE A 18 -1.26 1.26 4.53
N PRO A 19 -0.17 1.95 4.20
CA PRO A 19 1.02 1.33 3.62
C PRO A 19 1.77 0.48 4.64
N ASP A 20 2.58 -0.45 4.15
CA ASP A 20 3.57 -1.12 4.95
C ASP A 20 4.82 -0.23 5.16
N TRP A 21 5.78 -0.71 5.94
CA TRP A 21 6.99 0.03 6.27
C TRP A 21 7.79 0.48 5.02
N VAL A 22 7.92 -0.38 4.00
CA VAL A 22 8.69 -0.06 2.78
C VAL A 22 8.07 1.13 2.04
N TYR A 23 6.76 1.16 1.91
CA TYR A 23 6.06 2.23 1.20
C TYR A 23 6.06 3.55 1.97
N GLU A 24 5.99 3.47 3.30
CA GLU A 24 6.07 4.66 4.15
C GLU A 24 7.46 5.29 4.07
N GLU A 25 8.50 4.49 4.21
CA GLU A 25 9.90 4.97 4.25
C GLU A 25 10.46 5.29 2.86
N GLU A 26 10.29 4.38 1.90
CA GLU A 26 10.96 4.50 0.59
C GLU A 26 10.18 5.35 -0.40
N PHE A 27 8.85 5.29 -0.36
CA PHE A 27 7.99 6.06 -1.28
C PHE A 27 7.31 7.26 -0.63
N SER A 28 7.55 7.53 0.65
CA SER A 28 6.87 8.59 1.42
C SER A 28 5.34 8.51 1.29
N TYR A 29 4.81 7.29 1.27
CA TYR A 29 3.41 7.00 1.01
C TYR A 29 2.70 6.64 2.31
N ASN A 30 2.01 7.59 2.93
CA ASN A 30 1.38 7.43 4.24
C ASN A 30 -0.14 7.23 4.17
N ARG A 31 -0.75 7.33 3.00
CA ARG A 31 -2.18 7.15 2.77
C ARG A 31 -2.41 6.38 1.47
N ALA A 32 -2.61 5.08 1.58
CA ALA A 32 -2.76 4.17 0.44
C ALA A 32 -4.22 4.02 -0.03
N PHE A 33 -5.00 5.10 0.00
CA PHE A 33 -6.36 5.17 -0.53
C PHE A 33 -6.67 6.56 -1.09
N ASP A 34 -7.63 6.61 -1.99
CA ASP A 34 -8.13 7.86 -2.56
C ASP A 34 -9.63 7.76 -2.86
N PHE A 35 -10.31 8.92 -2.92
CA PHE A 35 -11.72 9.02 -3.26
C PHE A 35 -11.88 9.53 -4.70
N SER A 36 -12.88 9.02 -5.40
CA SER A 36 -13.27 9.60 -6.69
C SER A 36 -13.78 11.04 -6.55
N ALA A 37 -13.64 11.84 -7.60
CA ALA A 37 -14.05 13.25 -7.60
C ALA A 37 -15.53 13.45 -7.23
N ASP A 38 -16.39 12.50 -7.59
CA ASP A 38 -17.82 12.50 -7.25
C ASP A 38 -18.13 11.88 -5.87
N SER A 39 -17.11 11.48 -5.12
CA SER A 39 -17.19 10.85 -3.79
C SER A 39 -18.03 9.57 -3.73
N LYS A 40 -18.19 8.85 -4.85
CA LYS A 40 -18.98 7.61 -4.90
C LYS A 40 -18.13 6.34 -4.85
N MET A 41 -16.82 6.46 -5.09
CA MET A 41 -15.89 5.34 -5.09
C MET A 41 -14.73 5.64 -4.14
N ILE A 42 -14.19 4.57 -3.55
CA ILE A 42 -12.92 4.56 -2.82
C ILE A 42 -12.02 3.58 -3.57
N ALA A 43 -10.79 3.98 -3.85
CA ALA A 43 -9.73 3.06 -4.25
C ALA A 43 -8.72 2.91 -3.12
N TYR A 44 -8.19 1.72 -2.92
CA TYR A 44 -7.17 1.48 -1.91
C TYR A 44 -6.19 0.39 -2.32
N VAL A 45 -4.98 0.47 -1.80
CA VAL A 45 -3.98 -0.59 -1.91
C VAL A 45 -4.11 -1.52 -0.72
N ARG A 46 -4.11 -2.82 -1.01
CA ARG A 46 -4.05 -3.90 -0.03
C ARG A 46 -2.64 -4.48 -0.03
N PHE A 47 -2.06 -4.57 1.14
CA PHE A 47 -0.74 -5.15 1.38
C PHE A 47 -0.90 -6.46 2.16
N ASP A 48 -0.46 -7.56 1.59
CA ASP A 48 -0.35 -8.84 2.28
C ASP A 48 1.11 -9.05 2.71
N GLU A 49 1.40 -8.72 3.95
CA GLU A 49 2.72 -8.82 4.56
C GLU A 49 2.91 -10.10 5.37
N SER A 50 2.01 -11.09 5.24
CA SER A 50 2.04 -12.32 6.03
C SER A 50 3.36 -13.09 5.90
N GLN A 51 4.00 -13.03 4.74
CA GLN A 51 5.28 -13.69 4.45
C GLN A 51 6.51 -12.80 4.71
N VAL A 52 6.31 -11.51 5.01
CA VAL A 52 7.40 -10.59 5.32
C VAL A 52 7.96 -10.96 6.70
N PRO A 53 9.31 -11.03 6.88
CA PRO A 53 9.90 -11.33 8.18
C PRO A 53 9.59 -10.28 9.23
N MET A 54 9.45 -10.72 10.48
CA MET A 54 9.34 -9.85 11.65
C MET A 54 10.71 -9.30 12.06
N TYR A 55 10.71 -8.09 12.54
CA TYR A 55 11.84 -7.48 13.22
C TYR A 55 11.41 -6.94 14.57
N SER A 56 12.22 -7.15 15.60
CA SER A 56 11.95 -6.73 16.97
C SER A 56 12.90 -5.63 17.38
N PHE A 57 12.35 -4.52 17.86
CA PHE A 57 13.12 -3.44 18.47
C PHE A 57 12.95 -3.45 20.01
N PRO A 58 14.02 -3.17 20.77
CA PRO A 58 13.86 -2.85 22.18
C PRO A 58 12.98 -1.61 22.34
N TRP A 59 11.95 -1.73 23.14
CA TRP A 59 11.00 -0.65 23.38
C TRP A 59 11.08 -0.19 24.83
N TYR A 60 11.50 1.07 25.04
CA TYR A 60 11.46 1.74 26.32
C TYR A 60 10.27 2.70 26.36
N LYS A 61 9.35 2.49 27.28
CA LYS A 61 8.15 3.30 27.37
C LYS A 61 8.41 4.56 28.18
N GLY A 62 8.51 5.68 27.47
CA GLY A 62 8.54 7.01 28.05
C GLY A 62 9.91 7.48 28.57
N MET A 63 10.12 8.77 28.48
CA MET A 63 11.24 9.52 29.07
C MET A 63 10.80 10.31 30.30
N ALA A 64 9.51 10.25 30.65
CA ALA A 64 8.97 10.92 31.80
C ALA A 64 9.33 10.18 33.11
N PRO A 65 9.37 10.86 34.25
CA PRO A 65 9.77 10.26 35.54
C PRO A 65 8.80 9.20 36.06
N GLU A 66 7.71 8.93 35.37
CA GLU A 66 6.78 7.87 35.73
C GLU A 66 7.40 6.50 35.50
N LYS A 67 7.57 5.76 36.58
CA LYS A 67 8.00 4.37 36.55
C LYS A 67 6.85 3.52 35.98
N THR A 68 6.92 3.23 34.69
CA THR A 68 6.01 2.32 34.03
C THR A 68 6.73 1.02 33.68
N GLU A 69 5.98 -0.01 33.32
CA GLU A 69 6.50 -1.18 32.63
C GLU A 69 7.40 -0.73 31.45
N TYR A 70 8.53 -1.35 31.24
CA TYR A 70 9.53 -1.00 30.23
C TYR A 70 10.33 0.30 30.42
N THR A 71 10.34 0.91 31.61
CA THR A 71 11.24 2.04 31.85
C THR A 71 12.67 1.60 32.21
N THR A 72 12.82 0.46 32.88
CA THR A 72 14.12 -0.08 33.34
C THR A 72 14.60 -1.20 32.39
N TYR A 73 13.68 -2.07 32.00
CA TYR A 73 13.95 -3.14 31.06
C TYR A 73 13.07 -2.95 29.82
N PRO A 74 13.61 -3.10 28.60
CA PRO A 74 12.81 -2.89 27.39
C PRO A 74 11.76 -3.99 27.24
N GLY A 75 10.60 -3.58 26.69
CA GLY A 75 9.70 -4.48 25.99
C GLY A 75 10.19 -4.71 24.57
N SER A 76 9.34 -5.29 23.75
CA SER A 76 9.57 -5.53 22.34
C SER A 76 8.55 -4.77 21.49
N TYR A 77 9.02 -4.11 20.44
CA TYR A 77 8.17 -3.56 19.40
C TYR A 77 8.44 -4.34 18.12
N ASP A 78 7.46 -5.17 17.72
CA ASP A 78 7.59 -6.11 16.66
C ASP A 78 6.77 -5.67 15.45
N TYR A 79 7.38 -5.60 14.28
CA TYR A 79 6.70 -5.29 13.03
C TYR A 79 7.36 -5.93 11.81
N LYS A 80 6.64 -5.93 10.70
CA LYS A 80 7.13 -6.48 9.45
C LYS A 80 8.18 -5.56 8.84
N TYR A 81 9.38 -6.11 8.59
CA TYR A 81 10.51 -5.34 8.07
C TYR A 81 11.31 -6.18 7.08
N PRO A 82 11.10 -6.00 5.78
CA PRO A 82 11.84 -6.72 4.77
C PRO A 82 13.22 -6.10 4.60
N LYS A 83 14.26 -6.80 5.00
CA LYS A 83 15.63 -6.43 4.64
C LYS A 83 15.88 -6.66 3.15
N ALA A 84 16.94 -6.04 2.61
CA ALA A 84 17.33 -6.25 1.23
C ALA A 84 17.43 -7.74 0.87
N GLY A 85 16.86 -8.14 -0.26
CA GLY A 85 16.86 -9.50 -0.75
C GLY A 85 15.80 -10.45 -0.19
N VAL A 86 15.03 -10.04 0.84
CA VAL A 86 13.90 -10.86 1.33
C VAL A 86 12.58 -10.48 0.66
N VAL A 87 11.54 -11.27 0.89
CA VAL A 87 10.22 -11.07 0.29
C VAL A 87 9.57 -9.77 0.77
N ASN A 88 8.94 -9.08 -0.16
CA ASN A 88 8.08 -7.92 0.11
C ASN A 88 6.63 -8.34 0.34
N SER A 89 5.83 -7.40 0.80
CA SER A 89 4.36 -7.54 0.77
C SER A 89 3.86 -7.80 -0.63
N LYS A 90 2.88 -8.68 -0.77
CA LYS A 90 2.12 -8.83 -2.01
C LYS A 90 1.06 -7.74 -2.07
N VAL A 91 1.10 -6.94 -3.12
CA VAL A 91 0.21 -5.79 -3.25
C VAL A 91 -0.87 -6.00 -4.29
N SER A 92 -2.02 -5.39 -4.05
CA SER A 92 -3.13 -5.34 -5.00
C SER A 92 -3.94 -4.06 -4.80
N VAL A 93 -4.56 -3.59 -5.88
CA VAL A 93 -5.42 -2.40 -5.84
C VAL A 93 -6.87 -2.83 -5.89
N HIS A 94 -7.69 -2.22 -5.08
CA HIS A 94 -9.11 -2.49 -4.97
C HIS A 94 -9.92 -1.20 -5.08
N SER A 95 -11.13 -1.31 -5.60
CA SER A 95 -12.13 -0.25 -5.56
C SER A 95 -13.34 -0.70 -4.75
N PHE A 96 -13.99 0.25 -4.11
CA PHE A 96 -15.23 0.06 -3.36
C PHE A 96 -16.27 1.07 -3.81
N ASP A 97 -17.41 0.60 -4.25
CA ASP A 97 -18.56 1.46 -4.57
C ASP A 97 -19.38 1.71 -3.29
N ILE A 98 -19.47 2.97 -2.88
CA ILE A 98 -20.09 3.37 -1.60
C ILE A 98 -21.58 3.04 -1.57
N LYS A 99 -22.27 3.20 -2.70
CA LYS A 99 -23.73 2.95 -2.77
C LYS A 99 -24.08 1.47 -2.80
N SER A 100 -23.44 0.72 -3.69
CA SER A 100 -23.70 -0.72 -3.86
C SER A 100 -22.96 -1.59 -2.84
N ARG A 101 -21.92 -1.03 -2.17
CA ARG A 101 -21.02 -1.72 -1.23
C ARG A 101 -20.28 -2.90 -1.86
N VAL A 102 -20.01 -2.82 -3.14
CA VAL A 102 -19.29 -3.85 -3.88
C VAL A 102 -17.82 -3.47 -3.97
N THR A 103 -16.95 -4.40 -3.55
CA THR A 103 -15.49 -4.31 -3.74
C THR A 103 -15.09 -5.07 -4.99
N ARG A 104 -14.16 -4.49 -5.76
CA ARG A 104 -13.54 -5.13 -6.92
C ARG A 104 -12.03 -5.05 -6.81
N LYS A 105 -11.35 -6.14 -7.12
CA LYS A 105 -9.90 -6.14 -7.31
C LYS A 105 -9.60 -5.68 -8.73
N MET A 106 -8.70 -4.71 -8.89
CA MET A 106 -8.24 -4.26 -10.20
C MET A 106 -7.46 -5.36 -10.91
N GLU A 107 -7.71 -5.53 -12.21
CA GLU A 107 -6.99 -6.45 -13.09
C GLU A 107 -5.63 -5.85 -13.48
N LEU A 108 -4.81 -5.63 -12.46
CA LEU A 108 -3.51 -4.98 -12.57
C LEU A 108 -2.41 -6.05 -12.71
N PRO A 109 -1.67 -6.09 -13.82
CA PRO A 109 -0.58 -7.04 -14.02
C PRO A 109 0.68 -6.58 -13.31
N VAL A 110 0.65 -6.62 -11.98
CA VAL A 110 1.83 -6.35 -11.14
C VAL A 110 2.55 -7.65 -10.82
N ASP A 111 3.88 -7.64 -10.89
CA ASP A 111 4.70 -8.78 -10.51
C ASP A 111 4.46 -9.13 -9.02
N SER A 112 4.61 -10.40 -8.66
CA SER A 112 4.32 -10.90 -7.29
C SER A 112 5.17 -10.25 -6.20
N ASP A 113 6.28 -9.61 -6.57
CA ASP A 113 7.21 -8.87 -5.73
C ASP A 113 7.39 -7.41 -6.18
N GLY A 114 6.55 -6.94 -7.11
CA GLY A 114 6.54 -5.56 -7.58
C GLY A 114 5.88 -4.60 -6.61
N TYR A 115 5.89 -3.33 -6.97
CA TYR A 115 5.39 -2.24 -6.14
C TYR A 115 4.22 -1.49 -6.81
N VAL A 116 3.36 -0.91 -5.98
CA VAL A 116 2.33 0.06 -6.37
C VAL A 116 2.56 1.35 -5.57
N PRO A 117 3.56 2.17 -5.94
CA PRO A 117 3.96 3.33 -5.13
C PRO A 117 2.89 4.41 -5.02
N ARG A 118 1.97 4.51 -5.98
CA ARG A 118 0.89 5.52 -5.96
C ARG A 118 -0.38 5.02 -6.62
N ILE A 119 -1.51 5.46 -6.08
CA ILE A 119 -2.80 5.48 -6.75
C ILE A 119 -3.39 6.87 -6.62
N LYS A 120 -4.11 7.34 -7.66
CA LYS A 120 -4.77 8.63 -7.64
C LYS A 120 -5.96 8.64 -8.57
N PHE A 121 -7.13 9.04 -8.06
CA PHE A 121 -8.24 9.38 -8.95
C PHE A 121 -7.93 10.65 -9.74
N THR A 122 -8.37 10.67 -10.98
CA THR A 122 -8.40 11.90 -11.79
C THR A 122 -9.69 12.67 -11.49
N ASP A 123 -9.87 13.83 -12.15
CA ASP A 123 -11.15 14.57 -12.09
C ASP A 123 -12.30 13.77 -12.73
N ASP A 124 -11.99 12.82 -13.61
CA ASP A 124 -12.95 11.86 -14.14
C ASP A 124 -13.08 10.68 -13.15
N PRO A 125 -14.25 10.50 -12.49
CA PRO A 125 -14.44 9.45 -11.49
C PRO A 125 -14.36 8.03 -12.06
N GLU A 126 -14.34 7.86 -13.37
CA GLU A 126 -14.14 6.57 -14.04
C GLU A 126 -12.66 6.28 -14.35
N LYS A 127 -11.75 7.17 -13.97
CA LYS A 127 -10.31 7.06 -14.21
C LYS A 127 -9.50 7.09 -12.93
N LEU A 128 -8.95 5.96 -12.58
CA LEU A 128 -7.99 5.78 -11.50
C LEU A 128 -6.60 5.58 -12.11
N ALA A 129 -5.68 6.49 -11.83
CA ALA A 129 -4.27 6.33 -12.16
C ALA A 129 -3.60 5.40 -11.14
N ILE A 130 -2.87 4.40 -11.62
CA ILE A 130 -2.12 3.44 -10.79
C ILE A 130 -0.70 3.38 -11.31
N MET A 131 0.26 3.70 -10.46
CA MET A 131 1.69 3.55 -10.76
C MET A 131 2.19 2.20 -10.28
N THR A 132 3.00 1.53 -11.09
CA THR A 132 3.68 0.30 -10.69
C THR A 132 5.16 0.38 -11.00
N LEU A 133 5.95 -0.32 -10.18
CA LEU A 133 7.36 -0.57 -10.40
C LEU A 133 7.63 -2.07 -10.26
N ASN A 134 8.51 -2.61 -11.10
CA ASN A 134 9.02 -3.95 -10.86
C ASN A 134 10.02 -3.97 -9.68
N ARG A 135 10.37 -5.16 -9.19
CA ARG A 135 11.30 -5.32 -8.05
C ARG A 135 12.67 -4.65 -8.29
N HIS A 136 13.18 -4.72 -9.51
CA HIS A 136 14.45 -4.10 -9.88
C HIS A 136 14.36 -2.59 -10.08
N GLN A 137 13.16 -2.01 -10.01
CA GLN A 137 12.91 -0.56 -10.17
C GLN A 137 13.47 0.01 -11.48
N ASN A 138 13.48 -0.77 -12.54
CA ASN A 138 13.92 -0.37 -13.86
C ASN A 138 12.81 -0.43 -14.92
N ARG A 139 11.57 -0.78 -14.51
CA ARG A 139 10.36 -0.67 -15.33
C ARG A 139 9.26 -0.01 -14.52
N PHE A 140 8.82 1.12 -15.01
CA PHE A 140 7.70 1.90 -14.49
C PHE A 140 6.53 1.82 -15.45
N ASP A 141 5.34 1.51 -14.96
CA ASP A 141 4.11 1.56 -15.72
C ASP A 141 3.10 2.48 -15.02
N LEU A 142 2.49 3.38 -15.79
CA LEU A 142 1.30 4.10 -15.38
C LEU A 142 0.09 3.46 -16.05
N TYR A 143 -0.81 2.95 -15.25
CA TYR A 143 -2.08 2.40 -15.70
C TYR A 143 -3.21 3.41 -15.50
N MET A 144 -4.13 3.47 -16.48
CA MET A 144 -5.46 4.02 -16.29
C MET A 144 -6.43 2.86 -16.05
N ALA A 145 -7.03 2.83 -14.87
CA ALA A 145 -8.00 1.82 -14.47
C ALA A 145 -9.41 2.41 -14.41
N ASN A 146 -10.40 1.62 -14.83
CA ASN A 146 -11.79 1.95 -14.55
C ASN A 146 -12.20 1.27 -13.23
N PRO A 147 -12.54 2.02 -12.18
CA PRO A 147 -12.81 1.45 -10.87
C PRO A 147 -14.10 0.62 -10.80
N ARG A 148 -14.99 0.75 -11.80
CA ARG A 148 -16.26 0.00 -11.85
C ARG A 148 -16.14 -1.31 -12.61
N SER A 149 -15.36 -1.36 -13.68
CA SER A 149 -15.11 -2.58 -14.46
C SER A 149 -13.89 -3.37 -13.98
N ALA A 150 -13.01 -2.75 -13.19
CA ALA A 150 -11.72 -3.27 -12.76
C ALA A 150 -10.65 -3.40 -13.87
N ILE A 151 -10.96 -2.99 -15.09
CA ILE A 151 -10.05 -3.10 -16.23
C ILE A 151 -8.96 -2.03 -16.14
N CYS A 152 -7.71 -2.46 -16.28
CA CYS A 152 -6.52 -1.60 -16.29
C CYS A 152 -5.90 -1.58 -17.69
N LYS A 153 -5.54 -0.39 -18.18
CA LYS A 153 -4.83 -0.21 -19.46
C LYS A 153 -3.57 0.60 -19.22
N VAL A 154 -2.45 0.13 -19.78
CA VAL A 154 -1.19 0.89 -19.74
C VAL A 154 -1.37 2.19 -20.51
N ALA A 155 -1.09 3.31 -19.86
CA ALA A 155 -1.06 4.62 -20.49
C ALA A 155 0.38 5.04 -20.83
N ILE A 156 1.33 4.74 -19.93
CA ILE A 156 2.76 5.06 -20.12
C ILE A 156 3.55 3.85 -19.61
N ARG A 157 4.60 3.51 -20.33
CA ARG A 157 5.65 2.58 -19.90
C ARG A 157 7.00 3.26 -20.06
N ASP A 158 7.81 3.17 -19.04
CA ASP A 158 9.21 3.62 -19.04
C ASP A 158 10.10 2.47 -18.57
N GLU A 159 11.15 2.20 -19.33
CA GLU A 159 12.13 1.15 -19.04
C GLU A 159 13.53 1.74 -19.17
N ALA A 160 14.39 1.42 -18.22
CA ALA A 160 15.77 1.88 -18.17
C ALA A 160 16.73 0.72 -17.86
N GLU A 161 17.98 0.84 -18.27
CA GLU A 161 19.04 -0.10 -17.87
C GLU A 161 19.42 0.05 -16.39
N GLN A 162 19.14 1.22 -15.81
CA GLN A 162 19.40 1.57 -14.42
C GLN A 162 18.09 1.84 -13.67
N TYR A 163 18.19 2.21 -12.39
CA TYR A 163 17.03 2.53 -11.59
C TYR A 163 16.26 3.73 -12.13
N ILE A 164 14.94 3.59 -12.18
CA ILE A 164 14.01 4.69 -12.36
C ILE A 164 13.70 5.24 -10.97
N LYS A 165 14.02 6.51 -10.73
CA LYS A 165 13.65 7.19 -9.50
C LYS A 165 12.22 7.69 -9.64
N GLU A 166 11.36 7.26 -8.71
CA GLU A 166 10.03 7.87 -8.57
C GLU A 166 10.22 9.37 -8.27
N GLN A 167 9.61 10.21 -9.10
CA GLN A 167 9.48 11.63 -8.79
C GLN A 167 8.12 11.84 -8.13
N ALA A 168 8.17 12.40 -6.92
CA ALA A 168 6.98 12.72 -6.13
C ALA A 168 6.15 13.83 -6.79
#